data_f9fc05590bf435949516390940a531bb
#
_entry.id   f9fc05590bf435949516390940a531bb
#
_cell.length_a   1.000
_cell.length_b   1.000
_cell.length_c   1.000
_cell.angle_alpha   90.00
_cell.angle_beta   90.00
_cell.angle_gamma   90.00
#
_symmetry.space_group_name_H-M   'P 1'
#
loop_
_entity.id
_entity.type
_entity.pdbx_description
1 polymer ?
#
loop_
_entity_poly.entity_id
_entity_poly.type
_entity_poly.pdbx_seq_one_letter_code
_entity_poly.pdbx_strand_id
1 'polypeptide(L)'
;MKPTIYTTDNNGFMREREAFPSSERLAGVLTLDITDESVNTGFDGFGVALTGSSCYVLNKMPETARAELLEKIYGKDGLGLSVARLTIGSSDYSPEVYCYEDEQGKFTIEKDRAYVLPIVKEVADKYRDVRFFASPWSPPARMKTGESMFGGFMRDRFVPEYADYILNYLDAYAREGVKISAITVQNETETDQGGKSAACIWNPETEAAFAVAFDEKQKNRADKVKIMLLDHNFAIYKRVIWQYENFPELRKIAPAVAFHYYDGGA
;
A
#
# COMPACT_ATOMS: atom_id res chain seq x y z
N MET A 1 2.73 20.96 -27.75
CA MET A 1 1.90 19.74 -27.73
C MET A 1 0.49 20.17 -27.31
N LYS A 2 -0.56 19.73 -28.00
CA LYS A 2 -1.93 20.02 -27.53
C LYS A 2 -2.26 19.00 -26.43
N PRO A 3 -2.71 19.42 -25.24
CA PRO A 3 -3.12 18.48 -24.21
C PRO A 3 -4.40 17.75 -24.62
N THR A 4 -4.48 16.46 -24.31
CA THR A 4 -5.71 15.67 -24.43
C THR A 4 -6.39 15.65 -23.08
N ILE A 5 -7.68 15.94 -23.03
CA ILE A 5 -8.50 15.93 -21.82
C ILE A 5 -9.41 14.72 -21.84
N TYR A 6 -9.37 13.93 -20.78
CA TYR A 6 -10.32 12.84 -20.54
C TYR A 6 -11.24 13.24 -19.39
N THR A 7 -12.55 13.16 -19.61
CA THR A 7 -13.55 13.50 -18.59
C THR A 7 -14.47 12.33 -18.30
N THR A 8 -14.77 12.15 -17.03
CA THR A 8 -15.82 11.26 -16.54
C THR A 8 -16.92 12.10 -15.92
N ASP A 9 -18.12 12.00 -16.45
CA ASP A 9 -19.32 12.69 -15.96
C ASP A 9 -20.57 11.82 -16.17
N ASN A 10 -21.75 12.34 -15.83
CA ASN A 10 -23.02 11.63 -16.00
C ASN A 10 -23.33 11.18 -17.44
N ASN A 11 -22.61 11.68 -18.43
CA ASN A 11 -22.81 11.38 -19.84
C ASN A 11 -21.82 10.33 -20.38
N GLY A 12 -20.87 9.87 -19.57
CA GLY A 12 -19.94 8.82 -19.96
C GLY A 12 -18.63 8.80 -19.18
N PHE A 13 -17.96 7.68 -19.30
CA PHE A 13 -16.70 7.39 -18.63
C PHE A 13 -15.51 7.62 -19.56
N MET A 14 -14.46 8.31 -19.07
CA MET A 14 -13.19 8.53 -19.77
C MET A 14 -13.36 9.04 -21.24
N ARG A 15 -14.27 9.99 -21.44
CA ARG A 15 -14.48 10.56 -22.79
C ARG A 15 -13.38 11.57 -23.13
N GLU A 16 -12.77 11.38 -24.28
CA GLU A 16 -11.81 12.34 -24.83
C GLU A 16 -12.53 13.63 -25.23
N ARG A 17 -11.95 14.75 -24.86
CA ARG A 17 -12.42 16.09 -25.24
C ARG A 17 -11.26 16.92 -25.73
N GLU A 18 -11.53 17.79 -26.69
CA GLU A 18 -10.56 18.81 -27.08
C GLU A 18 -10.34 19.81 -25.95
N ALA A 19 -9.08 20.13 -25.70
CA ALA A 19 -8.73 21.24 -24.84
C ALA A 19 -9.01 22.54 -25.56
N PHE A 20 -9.91 23.35 -25.02
CA PHE A 20 -10.15 24.69 -25.54
C PHE A 20 -9.17 25.66 -24.85
N PRO A 21 -8.24 26.28 -25.58
CA PRO A 21 -7.41 27.32 -25.02
C PRO A 21 -8.31 28.51 -24.66
N SER A 22 -8.41 28.86 -23.39
CA SER A 22 -9.02 30.10 -22.93
C SER A 22 -7.94 31.15 -22.77
N SER A 23 -8.08 32.29 -23.39
CA SER A 23 -7.25 33.46 -23.17
C SER A 23 -7.68 34.26 -21.92
N GLU A 24 -8.83 33.93 -21.35
CA GLU A 24 -9.35 34.61 -20.17
C GLU A 24 -8.83 33.96 -18.88
N ARG A 25 -8.04 34.70 -18.12
CA ARG A 25 -7.74 34.39 -16.72
C ARG A 25 -8.95 34.74 -15.88
N LEU A 26 -9.69 33.72 -15.45
CA LEU A 26 -10.78 33.92 -14.50
C LEU A 26 -10.21 34.24 -13.12
N ALA A 27 -10.68 35.33 -12.52
CA ALA A 27 -10.28 35.70 -11.15
C ALA A 27 -10.66 34.59 -10.17
N GLY A 28 -9.71 34.20 -9.28
CA GLY A 28 -9.93 33.16 -8.29
C GLY A 28 -9.73 31.71 -8.78
N VAL A 29 -9.26 31.51 -10.01
CA VAL A 29 -8.90 30.17 -10.53
C VAL A 29 -7.43 29.90 -10.30
N LEU A 30 -7.14 28.73 -9.76
CA LEU A 30 -5.76 28.26 -9.60
C LEU A 30 -5.16 28.03 -11.00
N THR A 31 -4.00 28.66 -11.26
CA THR A 31 -3.26 28.44 -12.49
C THR A 31 -2.15 27.43 -12.23
N LEU A 32 -2.08 26.38 -13.04
CA LEU A 32 -0.98 25.43 -13.06
C LEU A 32 -0.10 25.71 -14.28
N ASP A 33 1.13 26.09 -14.04
CA ASP A 33 2.13 26.26 -15.10
C ASP A 33 2.92 24.95 -15.23
N ILE A 34 2.79 24.28 -16.37
CA ILE A 34 3.56 23.09 -16.70
C ILE A 34 4.82 23.57 -17.42
N THR A 35 5.98 23.43 -16.76
CA THR A 35 7.28 23.79 -17.32
C THR A 35 8.11 22.54 -17.60
N ASP A 36 9.17 22.68 -18.40
CA ASP A 36 10.14 21.59 -18.65
C ASP A 36 11.11 21.41 -17.49
N GLU A 37 11.00 22.21 -16.43
CA GLU A 37 11.84 22.10 -15.24
C GLU A 37 11.35 20.98 -14.33
N SER A 38 12.24 19.99 -14.08
CA SER A 38 11.97 18.95 -13.09
C SER A 38 12.23 19.48 -11.69
N VAL A 39 11.19 19.66 -10.90
CA VAL A 39 11.30 20.14 -9.52
C VAL A 39 11.60 18.98 -8.54
N ASN A 40 11.25 17.75 -8.89
CA ASN A 40 11.45 16.58 -8.05
C ASN A 40 12.01 15.41 -8.87
N THR A 41 13.31 15.19 -8.77
CA THR A 41 14.02 14.06 -9.42
C THR A 41 13.85 12.73 -8.67
N GLY A 42 13.27 12.75 -7.45
CA GLY A 42 13.02 11.58 -6.60
C GLY A 42 11.59 11.03 -6.69
N PHE A 43 10.80 11.50 -7.66
CA PHE A 43 9.44 10.99 -7.84
C PHE A 43 9.44 9.54 -8.36
N ASP A 44 8.92 8.63 -7.56
CA ASP A 44 8.91 7.20 -7.82
C ASP A 44 7.85 6.75 -8.83
N GLY A 45 6.88 7.58 -9.13
CA GLY A 45 5.80 7.32 -10.09
C GLY A 45 4.43 7.19 -9.44
N PHE A 46 3.46 6.85 -10.28
CA PHE A 46 2.09 6.54 -9.87
C PHE A 46 1.88 5.03 -9.76
N GLY A 47 0.86 4.63 -9.01
CA GLY A 47 0.59 3.22 -8.78
C GLY A 47 -0.88 2.89 -8.58
N VAL A 48 -1.13 1.60 -8.43
CA VAL A 48 -2.45 1.04 -8.14
C VAL A 48 -2.33 -0.08 -7.11
N ALA A 49 -3.40 -0.29 -6.33
CA ALA A 49 -3.44 -1.41 -5.40
C ALA A 49 -3.89 -2.71 -6.10
N LEU A 50 -3.10 -3.77 -5.95
CA LEU A 50 -3.47 -5.14 -6.30
C LEU A 50 -4.07 -5.81 -5.05
N THR A 51 -5.32 -5.44 -4.75
CA THR A 51 -6.07 -6.00 -3.62
C THR A 51 -6.50 -7.44 -3.87
N GLY A 52 -6.88 -8.16 -2.81
CA GLY A 52 -7.41 -9.51 -2.93
C GLY A 52 -8.57 -9.62 -3.92
N SER A 53 -9.55 -8.70 -3.84
CA SER A 53 -10.70 -8.69 -4.76
C SER A 53 -10.30 -8.35 -6.19
N SER A 54 -9.39 -7.38 -6.39
CA SER A 54 -8.88 -7.06 -7.73
C SER A 54 -8.19 -8.26 -8.37
N CYS A 55 -7.30 -8.92 -7.63
CA CYS A 55 -6.61 -10.13 -8.09
C CYS A 55 -7.59 -11.28 -8.37
N TYR A 56 -8.61 -11.45 -7.51
CA TYR A 56 -9.65 -12.46 -7.72
C TYR A 56 -10.42 -12.24 -9.02
N VAL A 57 -10.80 -11.00 -9.33
CA VAL A 57 -11.49 -10.65 -10.59
C VAL A 57 -10.55 -10.84 -11.77
N LEU A 58 -9.31 -10.37 -11.70
CA LEU A 58 -8.30 -10.51 -12.76
C LEU A 58 -8.03 -11.99 -13.10
N ASN A 59 -7.97 -12.89 -12.10
CA ASN A 59 -7.82 -14.32 -12.34
C ASN A 59 -9.00 -14.94 -13.07
N LYS A 60 -10.21 -14.38 -12.96
CA LYS A 60 -11.40 -14.86 -13.66
C LYS A 60 -11.53 -14.36 -15.09
N MET A 61 -10.74 -13.36 -15.46
CA MET A 61 -10.74 -12.85 -16.82
C MET A 61 -10.10 -13.86 -17.78
N PRO A 62 -10.54 -13.91 -19.06
CA PRO A 62 -9.77 -14.57 -20.10
C PRO A 62 -8.35 -14.04 -20.13
N GLU A 63 -7.37 -14.91 -20.30
CA GLU A 63 -5.94 -14.56 -20.23
C GLU A 63 -5.57 -13.41 -21.17
N THR A 64 -6.08 -13.41 -22.39
CA THR A 64 -5.86 -12.35 -23.37
C THR A 64 -6.38 -10.99 -22.88
N ALA A 65 -7.62 -10.95 -22.38
CA ALA A 65 -8.22 -9.71 -21.87
C ALA A 65 -7.49 -9.20 -20.61
N ARG A 66 -7.04 -10.11 -19.74
CA ARG A 66 -6.22 -9.74 -18.58
C ARG A 66 -4.87 -9.15 -19.00
N ALA A 67 -4.20 -9.83 -19.94
CA ALA A 67 -2.92 -9.35 -20.46
C ALA A 67 -3.02 -7.97 -21.11
N GLU A 68 -4.08 -7.72 -21.90
CA GLU A 68 -4.37 -6.41 -22.48
C GLU A 68 -4.64 -5.34 -21.41
N LEU A 69 -5.39 -5.68 -20.34
CA LEU A 69 -5.66 -4.76 -19.26
C LEU A 69 -4.38 -4.43 -18.48
N LEU A 70 -3.56 -5.40 -18.14
CA LEU A 70 -2.29 -5.19 -17.45
C LEU A 70 -1.32 -4.36 -18.31
N GLU A 71 -1.33 -4.56 -19.65
CA GLU A 71 -0.55 -3.72 -20.57
C GLU A 71 -1.02 -2.25 -20.56
N LYS A 72 -2.33 -2.01 -20.50
CA LYS A 72 -2.86 -0.65 -20.35
C LYS A 72 -2.50 0.00 -19.01
N ILE A 73 -2.35 -0.79 -17.95
CA ILE A 73 -2.01 -0.28 -16.61
C ILE A 73 -0.50 -0.04 -16.49
N TYR A 74 0.32 -1.02 -16.80
CA TYR A 74 1.76 -1.01 -16.52
C TYR A 74 2.64 -0.81 -17.77
N GLY A 75 2.10 -1.03 -18.97
CA GLY A 75 2.84 -0.89 -20.21
C GLY A 75 3.19 0.57 -20.51
N LYS A 76 4.31 0.76 -21.22
CA LYS A 76 4.84 2.10 -21.55
C LYS A 76 3.90 2.92 -22.45
N ASP A 77 3.13 2.25 -23.28
CA ASP A 77 2.12 2.88 -24.16
C ASP A 77 0.74 3.02 -23.49
N GLY A 78 0.62 2.59 -22.21
CA GLY A 78 -0.57 2.73 -21.39
C GLY A 78 -0.40 3.83 -20.33
N LEU A 79 -0.88 3.55 -19.11
CA LEU A 79 -0.72 4.48 -17.97
C LEU A 79 0.72 4.50 -17.45
N GLY A 80 1.52 3.47 -17.71
CA GLY A 80 2.92 3.38 -17.29
C GLY A 80 3.08 3.40 -15.77
N LEU A 81 2.14 2.79 -15.03
CA LEU A 81 2.23 2.77 -13.57
C LEU A 81 3.46 1.98 -13.14
N SER A 82 4.23 2.55 -12.22
CA SER A 82 5.51 2.01 -11.75
C SER A 82 5.49 1.52 -10.31
N VAL A 83 4.34 1.62 -9.63
CA VAL A 83 4.17 1.21 -8.23
C VAL A 83 2.92 0.36 -8.08
N ALA A 84 3.01 -0.71 -7.29
CA ALA A 84 1.86 -1.51 -6.90
C ALA A 84 1.83 -1.71 -5.38
N ARG A 85 0.66 -1.42 -4.76
CA ARG A 85 0.42 -1.68 -3.34
C ARG A 85 -0.21 -3.05 -3.17
N LEU A 86 0.37 -3.86 -2.28
CA LEU A 86 -0.16 -5.17 -1.91
C LEU A 86 -0.75 -5.13 -0.50
N THR A 87 -1.61 -6.09 -0.19
CA THR A 87 -2.09 -6.33 1.17
C THR A 87 -1.27 -7.44 1.83
N ILE A 88 -0.98 -7.30 3.12
CA ILE A 88 -0.41 -8.37 3.93
C ILE A 88 -1.56 -9.06 4.66
N GLY A 89 -1.98 -10.21 4.17
CA GLY A 89 -3.24 -10.84 4.55
C GLY A 89 -4.44 -10.17 3.89
N SER A 90 -5.62 -10.38 4.46
CA SER A 90 -6.86 -9.80 3.95
C SER A 90 -6.99 -8.31 4.26
N SER A 91 -7.75 -7.61 3.43
CA SER A 91 -8.18 -6.23 3.60
C SER A 91 -9.71 -6.15 3.53
N ASP A 92 -10.26 -4.93 3.58
CA ASP A 92 -11.66 -4.63 3.27
C ASP A 92 -12.02 -4.95 1.80
N TYR A 93 -11.01 -4.99 0.90
CA TYR A 93 -11.12 -5.43 -0.49
C TYR A 93 -10.57 -6.84 -0.67
N SER A 94 -11.04 -7.80 0.14
CA SER A 94 -10.70 -9.21 0.01
C SER A 94 -11.96 -10.06 -0.04
N PRO A 95 -11.99 -11.17 -0.81
CA PRO A 95 -13.14 -12.06 -0.88
C PRO A 95 -13.45 -12.76 0.46
N GLU A 96 -12.44 -12.91 1.31
CA GLU A 96 -12.53 -13.53 2.63
C GLU A 96 -11.56 -12.85 3.61
N VAL A 97 -11.80 -13.03 4.90
CA VAL A 97 -10.91 -12.53 5.96
C VAL A 97 -9.93 -13.65 6.33
N TYR A 98 -8.63 -13.34 6.31
CA TYR A 98 -7.56 -14.28 6.66
C TYR A 98 -6.28 -13.56 7.06
N CYS A 99 -5.44 -14.25 7.79
CA CYS A 99 -4.02 -13.94 7.96
C CYS A 99 -3.17 -15.15 7.54
N TYR A 100 -1.86 -15.05 7.61
CA TYR A 100 -0.96 -16.13 7.22
C TYR A 100 -0.59 -17.06 8.37
N GLU A 101 -1.04 -16.76 9.59
CA GLU A 101 -0.67 -17.51 10.79
C GLU A 101 -1.81 -17.49 11.81
N ASP A 102 -2.88 -18.26 11.54
CA ASP A 102 -3.99 -18.43 12.48
C ASP A 102 -3.55 -19.11 13.78
N GLU A 103 -2.67 -20.12 13.66
CA GLU A 103 -2.02 -20.81 14.77
C GLU A 103 -0.55 -20.47 14.80
N GLN A 104 -0.02 -20.15 15.99
CA GLN A 104 1.38 -19.80 16.18
C GLN A 104 2.33 -20.85 15.60
N GLY A 105 3.30 -20.39 14.80
CA GLY A 105 4.29 -21.23 14.14
C GLY A 105 3.80 -21.97 12.89
N LYS A 106 2.54 -21.75 12.47
CA LYS A 106 1.98 -22.34 11.22
C LYS A 106 1.78 -21.29 10.15
N PHE A 107 2.85 -20.60 9.78
CA PHE A 107 2.81 -19.57 8.74
C PHE A 107 2.65 -20.18 7.35
N THR A 108 1.70 -19.65 6.56
CA THR A 108 1.47 -20.08 5.17
C THR A 108 0.85 -18.96 4.34
N ILE A 109 1.25 -18.85 3.06
CA ILE A 109 0.66 -17.92 2.08
C ILE A 109 -0.29 -18.61 1.10
N GLU A 110 -0.82 -19.80 1.43
CA GLU A 110 -1.68 -20.58 0.53
C GLU A 110 -2.91 -19.80 0.07
N LYS A 111 -3.46 -18.91 0.91
CA LYS A 111 -4.58 -18.05 0.53
C LYS A 111 -4.21 -17.11 -0.63
N ASP A 112 -3.01 -16.54 -0.60
CA ASP A 112 -2.54 -15.69 -1.68
C ASP A 112 -2.23 -16.48 -2.95
N ARG A 113 -1.73 -17.69 -2.81
CA ARG A 113 -1.49 -18.59 -3.97
C ARG A 113 -2.74 -18.90 -4.77
N ALA A 114 -3.91 -18.82 -4.12
CA ALA A 114 -5.17 -19.11 -4.78
C ALA A 114 -5.53 -18.05 -5.84
N TYR A 115 -5.23 -16.77 -5.62
CA TYR A 115 -5.64 -15.69 -6.53
C TYR A 115 -4.79 -14.42 -6.48
N VAL A 116 -4.14 -14.05 -5.38
CA VAL A 116 -3.33 -12.83 -5.30
C VAL A 116 -2.00 -13.03 -6.01
N LEU A 117 -1.26 -14.04 -5.58
CA LEU A 117 0.10 -14.28 -6.03
C LEU A 117 0.24 -14.55 -7.54
N PRO A 118 -0.69 -15.27 -8.22
CA PRO A 118 -0.62 -15.44 -9.67
C PRO A 118 -0.59 -14.11 -10.42
N ILE A 119 -1.43 -13.14 -10.04
CA ILE A 119 -1.49 -11.83 -10.68
C ILE A 119 -0.25 -10.99 -10.33
N VAL A 120 0.16 -10.98 -9.07
CA VAL A 120 1.35 -10.25 -8.63
C VAL A 120 2.60 -10.75 -9.34
N LYS A 121 2.74 -12.08 -9.53
CA LYS A 121 3.84 -12.68 -10.30
C LYS A 121 3.78 -12.30 -11.77
N GLU A 122 2.61 -12.34 -12.40
CA GLU A 122 2.44 -11.91 -13.79
C GLU A 122 2.92 -10.46 -13.99
N VAL A 123 2.58 -9.56 -13.04
CA VAL A 123 3.05 -8.17 -13.07
C VAL A 123 4.56 -8.09 -12.82
N ALA A 124 5.08 -8.79 -11.81
CA ALA A 124 6.51 -8.78 -11.47
C ALA A 124 7.38 -9.34 -12.59
N ASP A 125 6.92 -10.37 -13.29
CA ASP A 125 7.64 -11.02 -14.37
C ASP A 125 7.64 -10.20 -15.65
N LYS A 126 6.52 -9.57 -15.98
CA LYS A 126 6.37 -8.84 -17.23
C LYS A 126 6.82 -7.38 -17.13
N TYR A 127 6.57 -6.71 -16.00
CA TYR A 127 6.83 -5.28 -15.80
C TYR A 127 7.92 -5.08 -14.74
N ARG A 128 9.18 -5.29 -15.12
CA ARG A 128 10.34 -5.32 -14.22
C ARG A 128 10.62 -4.02 -13.46
N ASP A 129 10.12 -2.90 -13.96
CA ASP A 129 10.28 -1.59 -13.34
C ASP A 129 9.23 -1.31 -12.25
N VAL A 130 8.20 -2.15 -12.14
CA VAL A 130 7.15 -2.00 -11.12
C VAL A 130 7.72 -2.37 -9.75
N ARG A 131 7.59 -1.43 -8.81
CA ARG A 131 7.98 -1.60 -7.42
C ARG A 131 6.78 -1.94 -6.57
N PHE A 132 6.94 -2.94 -5.72
CA PHE A 132 5.90 -3.36 -4.79
C PHE A 132 6.17 -2.83 -3.39
N PHE A 133 5.15 -2.28 -2.75
CA PHE A 133 5.11 -2.09 -1.32
C PHE A 133 3.86 -2.74 -0.74
N ALA A 134 3.87 -3.04 0.55
CA ALA A 134 2.80 -3.80 1.16
C ALA A 134 2.33 -3.20 2.49
N SER A 135 1.03 -3.32 2.76
CA SER A 135 0.39 -2.82 3.98
C SER A 135 -0.46 -3.91 4.62
N PRO A 136 -0.33 -4.16 5.94
CA PRO A 136 -1.22 -5.05 6.68
C PRO A 136 -2.49 -4.30 7.13
N TRP A 137 -3.65 -4.96 7.08
CA TRP A 137 -4.89 -4.46 7.66
C TRP A 137 -5.11 -4.94 9.09
N SER A 138 -4.63 -6.13 9.40
CA SER A 138 -4.71 -6.68 10.76
C SER A 138 -3.56 -7.66 11.01
N PRO A 139 -2.93 -7.58 12.18
CA PRO A 139 -2.15 -8.71 12.71
C PRO A 139 -3.03 -9.95 12.90
N PRO A 140 -2.45 -11.16 13.05
CA PRO A 140 -3.19 -12.33 13.49
C PRO A 140 -4.03 -12.06 14.73
N ALA A 141 -5.26 -12.58 14.77
CA ALA A 141 -6.26 -12.31 15.80
C ALA A 141 -5.71 -12.46 17.25
N ARG A 142 -4.90 -13.50 17.49
CA ARG A 142 -4.30 -13.78 18.80
C ARG A 142 -3.36 -12.68 19.33
N MET A 143 -2.82 -11.84 18.43
CA MET A 143 -1.92 -10.74 18.79
C MET A 143 -2.66 -9.47 19.20
N LYS A 144 -3.98 -9.44 19.10
CA LYS A 144 -4.84 -8.27 19.31
C LYS A 144 -5.69 -8.40 20.57
N THR A 145 -6.17 -7.27 21.06
CA THR A 145 -7.25 -7.27 22.05
C THR A 145 -8.53 -7.82 21.41
N GLY A 146 -9.27 -8.63 22.18
CA GLY A 146 -10.50 -9.26 21.66
C GLY A 146 -10.26 -10.49 20.76
N GLU A 147 -8.98 -10.81 20.42
CA GLU A 147 -8.61 -12.00 19.63
C GLU A 147 -9.43 -12.16 18.35
N SER A 148 -9.63 -11.06 17.63
CA SER A 148 -10.39 -10.98 16.39
C SER A 148 -9.59 -10.26 15.31
N MET A 149 -9.80 -10.64 14.05
CA MET A 149 -9.25 -9.89 12.91
C MET A 149 -9.96 -8.53 12.74
N PHE A 150 -11.17 -8.39 13.28
CA PHE A 150 -11.99 -7.19 13.16
C PHE A 150 -11.72 -6.22 14.32
N GLY A 151 -11.14 -5.05 14.02
CA GLY A 151 -10.88 -4.02 15.02
C GLY A 151 -9.97 -4.45 16.18
N GLY A 152 -10.04 -3.75 17.30
CA GLY A 152 -9.19 -3.96 18.48
C GLY A 152 -7.80 -3.39 18.35
N PHE A 153 -7.01 -3.51 19.40
CA PHE A 153 -5.67 -2.93 19.50
C PHE A 153 -4.58 -4.00 19.36
N MET A 154 -3.46 -3.63 18.74
CA MET A 154 -2.24 -4.40 18.82
C MET A 154 -1.76 -4.48 20.27
N ARG A 155 -1.36 -5.69 20.73
CA ARG A 155 -0.79 -5.87 22.07
C ARG A 155 0.72 -5.77 22.01
N ASP A 156 1.33 -4.87 22.78
CA ASP A 156 2.77 -4.57 22.78
C ASP A 156 3.65 -5.82 22.91
N ARG A 157 3.23 -6.77 23.74
CA ARG A 157 3.98 -8.02 23.96
C ARG A 157 4.22 -8.84 22.69
N PHE A 158 3.39 -8.67 21.67
CA PHE A 158 3.50 -9.39 20.41
C PHE A 158 4.26 -8.62 19.31
N VAL A 159 4.71 -7.39 19.59
CA VAL A 159 5.46 -6.58 18.61
C VAL A 159 6.67 -7.34 18.04
N PRO A 160 7.53 -8.01 18.85
CA PRO A 160 8.66 -8.75 18.29
C PRO A 160 8.23 -9.94 17.42
N GLU A 161 7.17 -10.65 17.81
CA GLU A 161 6.64 -11.78 17.05
C GLU A 161 5.95 -11.33 15.77
N TYR A 162 5.27 -10.18 15.79
CA TYR A 162 4.67 -9.60 14.61
C TYR A 162 5.74 -9.14 13.60
N ALA A 163 6.87 -8.65 14.06
CA ALA A 163 8.00 -8.36 13.17
C ALA A 163 8.51 -9.63 12.47
N ASP A 164 8.55 -10.79 13.15
CA ASP A 164 8.87 -12.08 12.51
C ASP A 164 7.80 -12.49 11.50
N TYR A 165 6.52 -12.27 11.81
CA TYR A 165 5.41 -12.54 10.89
C TYR A 165 5.55 -11.74 9.58
N ILE A 166 5.89 -10.46 9.66
CA ILE A 166 6.13 -9.62 8.47
C ILE A 166 7.38 -10.10 7.70
N LEU A 167 8.46 -10.47 8.39
CA LEU A 167 9.65 -11.03 7.73
C LEU A 167 9.33 -12.35 7.01
N ASN A 168 8.53 -13.23 7.63
CA ASN A 168 8.07 -14.48 7.00
C ASN A 168 7.28 -14.22 5.71
N TYR A 169 6.43 -13.18 5.70
CA TYR A 169 5.73 -12.74 4.48
C TYR A 169 6.71 -12.30 3.40
N LEU A 170 7.66 -11.43 3.73
CA LEU A 170 8.67 -10.96 2.77
C LEU A 170 9.48 -12.11 2.18
N ASP A 171 9.89 -13.06 3.03
CA ASP A 171 10.65 -14.24 2.61
C ASP A 171 9.82 -15.19 1.73
N ALA A 172 8.52 -15.34 2.06
CA ALA A 172 7.62 -16.18 1.27
C ALA A 172 7.41 -15.58 -0.14
N TYR A 173 7.19 -14.26 -0.22
CA TYR A 173 7.03 -13.58 -1.51
C TYR A 173 8.35 -13.55 -2.31
N ALA A 174 9.49 -13.36 -1.66
CA ALA A 174 10.80 -13.43 -2.31
C ALA A 174 11.06 -14.81 -2.92
N ARG A 175 10.69 -15.91 -2.22
CA ARG A 175 10.76 -17.28 -2.77
C ARG A 175 9.87 -17.49 -4.00
N GLU A 176 8.79 -16.73 -4.11
CA GLU A 176 7.91 -16.73 -5.27
C GLU A 176 8.37 -15.78 -6.40
N GLY A 177 9.53 -15.12 -6.21
CA GLY A 177 10.09 -14.19 -7.20
C GLY A 177 9.57 -12.76 -7.10
N VAL A 178 8.78 -12.44 -6.08
CA VAL A 178 8.21 -11.10 -5.85
C VAL A 178 9.00 -10.37 -4.78
N LYS A 179 9.65 -9.26 -5.16
CA LYS A 179 10.44 -8.43 -4.23
C LYS A 179 9.59 -7.26 -3.72
N ILE A 180 9.38 -7.19 -2.42
CA ILE A 180 8.75 -6.05 -1.75
C ILE A 180 9.84 -5.05 -1.37
N SER A 181 9.65 -3.77 -1.69
CA SER A 181 10.64 -2.71 -1.46
C SER A 181 10.36 -1.86 -0.21
N ALA A 182 9.12 -1.83 0.23
CA ALA A 182 8.69 -1.09 1.41
C ALA A 182 7.46 -1.74 2.06
N ILE A 183 7.26 -1.45 3.34
CA ILE A 183 6.05 -1.80 4.07
C ILE A 183 5.52 -0.57 4.82
N THR A 184 4.22 -0.53 5.08
CA THR A 184 3.67 0.28 6.15
C THR A 184 3.53 -0.57 7.41
N VAL A 185 3.52 0.06 8.58
CA VAL A 185 3.34 -0.69 9.84
C VAL A 185 1.93 -1.26 9.93
N GLN A 186 0.94 -0.46 9.54
CA GLN A 186 -0.47 -0.80 9.58
C GLN A 186 -1.24 0.12 8.63
N ASN A 187 -2.20 -0.43 7.87
CA ASN A 187 -3.19 0.39 7.18
C ASN A 187 -4.13 1.04 8.19
N GLU A 188 -4.21 2.37 8.14
CA GLU A 188 -5.11 3.18 8.97
C GLU A 188 -5.00 2.92 10.49
N THR A 189 -3.86 3.32 11.05
CA THR A 189 -3.45 3.05 12.42
C THR A 189 -4.43 3.50 13.53
N GLU A 190 -5.41 4.37 13.24
CA GLU A 190 -6.36 4.91 14.23
C GLU A 190 -7.81 4.48 14.00
N THR A 191 -8.07 3.53 13.09
CA THR A 191 -9.43 3.05 12.85
C THR A 191 -9.60 1.55 13.07
N ASP A 192 -10.75 1.16 13.60
CA ASP A 192 -11.17 -0.23 13.75
C ASP A 192 -12.13 -0.68 12.62
N GLN A 193 -12.34 0.19 11.62
CA GLN A 193 -13.27 -0.04 10.50
C GLN A 193 -14.71 -0.35 10.96
N GLY A 194 -15.08 0.09 12.17
CA GLY A 194 -16.37 -0.22 12.77
C GLY A 194 -16.62 -1.71 12.94
N GLY A 195 -15.57 -2.53 13.06
CA GLY A 195 -15.66 -3.98 13.21
C GLY A 195 -16.20 -4.73 11.98
N LYS A 196 -16.18 -4.10 10.79
CA LYS A 196 -16.76 -4.67 9.55
C LYS A 196 -15.75 -5.40 8.67
N SER A 197 -14.49 -5.07 8.79
CA SER A 197 -13.39 -5.65 8.01
C SER A 197 -12.15 -5.87 8.87
N ALA A 198 -11.14 -6.54 8.32
CA ALA A 198 -9.84 -6.65 8.96
C ALA A 198 -9.30 -5.26 9.26
N ALA A 199 -8.97 -4.97 10.52
CA ALA A 199 -8.42 -3.69 10.96
C ALA A 199 -7.75 -3.84 12.33
N CYS A 200 -6.86 -2.91 12.67
CA CYS A 200 -6.21 -2.89 13.97
C CYS A 200 -5.79 -1.48 14.34
N ILE A 201 -6.16 -1.04 15.55
CA ILE A 201 -5.67 0.22 16.10
C ILE A 201 -4.28 0.02 16.70
N TRP A 202 -3.39 0.94 16.40
CA TRP A 202 -2.03 0.99 16.92
C TRP A 202 -1.81 2.28 17.68
N ASN A 203 -1.37 2.18 18.93
CA ASN A 203 -0.87 3.37 19.63
C ASN A 203 0.42 3.86 18.96
N PRO A 204 0.71 5.17 18.99
CA PRO A 204 1.93 5.71 18.39
C PRO A 204 3.21 5.06 18.92
N GLU A 205 3.23 4.73 20.22
CA GLU A 205 4.33 4.05 20.89
C GLU A 205 4.51 2.61 20.38
N THR A 206 3.40 1.89 20.19
CA THR A 206 3.41 0.51 19.69
C THR A 206 3.90 0.47 18.24
N GLU A 207 3.47 1.43 17.41
CA GLU A 207 3.93 1.60 16.03
C GLU A 207 5.44 1.90 15.99
N ALA A 208 5.92 2.81 16.85
CA ALA A 208 7.35 3.12 16.99
C ALA A 208 8.15 1.89 17.42
N ALA A 209 7.67 1.18 18.43
CA ALA A 209 8.32 -0.04 18.93
C ALA A 209 8.41 -1.11 17.83
N PHE A 210 7.38 -1.27 17.01
CA PHE A 210 7.43 -2.18 15.87
C PHE A 210 8.50 -1.77 14.86
N ALA A 211 8.55 -0.49 14.47
CA ALA A 211 9.53 -0.02 13.51
C ALA A 211 10.97 -0.29 13.98
N VAL A 212 11.25 -0.06 15.28
CA VAL A 212 12.55 -0.37 15.91
C VAL A 212 12.84 -1.88 15.89
N ALA A 213 11.88 -2.69 16.34
CA ALA A 213 12.05 -4.15 16.41
C ALA A 213 12.25 -4.76 15.01
N PHE A 214 11.51 -4.26 14.02
CA PHE A 214 11.61 -4.73 12.64
C PHE A 214 12.93 -4.32 11.99
N ASP A 215 13.39 -3.06 12.18
CA ASP A 215 14.70 -2.62 11.67
C ASP A 215 15.84 -3.44 12.25
N GLU A 216 15.83 -3.72 13.55
CA GLU A 216 16.86 -4.57 14.17
C GLU A 216 16.84 -6.00 13.60
N LYS A 217 15.66 -6.59 13.40
CA LYS A 217 15.54 -7.94 12.82
C LYS A 217 16.01 -8.01 11.36
N GLN A 218 15.79 -6.96 10.58
CA GLN A 218 16.28 -6.93 9.20
C GLN A 218 17.73 -6.43 9.06
N LYS A 219 18.41 -6.09 10.14
CA LYS A 219 19.73 -5.45 10.16
C LYS A 219 20.77 -6.12 9.25
N ASN A 220 20.80 -7.44 9.25
CA ASN A 220 21.78 -8.24 8.49
C ASN A 220 21.21 -8.76 7.15
N ARG A 221 20.01 -8.35 6.75
CA ARG A 221 19.44 -8.74 5.46
C ARG A 221 20.06 -7.93 4.33
N ALA A 222 20.33 -8.57 3.21
CA ALA A 222 20.79 -7.91 1.99
C ALA A 222 19.62 -7.16 1.30
N ASP A 223 18.39 -7.60 1.53
CA ASP A 223 17.15 -7.12 0.92
C ASP A 223 16.28 -6.36 1.93
N LYS A 224 16.89 -5.39 2.64
CA LYS A 224 16.14 -4.54 3.57
C LYS A 224 15.01 -3.81 2.87
N VAL A 225 13.85 -3.76 3.53
CA VAL A 225 12.71 -2.99 3.08
C VAL A 225 12.59 -1.67 3.84
N LYS A 226 12.08 -0.64 3.17
CA LYS A 226 11.78 0.65 3.81
C LYS A 226 10.54 0.51 4.69
N ILE A 227 10.54 1.20 5.82
CA ILE A 227 9.39 1.29 6.73
C ILE A 227 8.71 2.64 6.51
N MET A 228 7.41 2.64 6.32
CA MET A 228 6.59 3.85 6.24
C MET A 228 5.64 3.90 7.44
N LEU A 229 5.59 5.04 8.11
CA LEU A 229 4.69 5.29 9.24
C LEU A 229 3.33 5.81 8.78
N LEU A 230 2.36 5.81 9.68
CA LEU A 230 1.03 6.37 9.58
C LEU A 230 0.08 5.56 8.68
N ASP A 231 0.29 5.59 7.37
CA ASP A 231 -0.60 4.98 6.36
C ASP A 231 -2.08 5.34 6.62
N HIS A 232 -2.34 6.65 6.84
CA HIS A 232 -3.65 7.18 7.23
C HIS A 232 -3.83 8.64 6.76
N ASN A 233 -4.99 9.23 7.07
CA ASN A 233 -5.39 10.54 6.61
C ASN A 233 -4.47 11.68 7.04
N PHE A 234 -4.41 12.74 6.23
CA PHE A 234 -3.65 13.95 6.54
C PHE A 234 -4.06 14.58 7.87
N ALA A 235 -5.33 14.51 8.26
CA ALA A 235 -5.83 15.12 9.49
C ALA A 235 -5.05 14.70 10.74
N ILE A 236 -4.44 13.52 10.75
CA ILE A 236 -3.71 12.99 11.91
C ILE A 236 -2.18 13.04 11.77
N TYR A 237 -1.63 13.84 10.85
CA TYR A 237 -0.18 13.95 10.62
C TYR A 237 0.63 14.29 11.88
N LYS A 238 0.03 14.98 12.86
CA LYS A 238 0.67 15.31 14.14
C LYS A 238 1.13 14.09 14.94
N ARG A 239 0.50 12.93 14.70
CA ARG A 239 0.93 11.65 15.25
C ARG A 239 2.39 11.35 14.88
N VAL A 240 2.75 11.50 13.60
CA VAL A 240 4.11 11.24 13.11
C VAL A 240 5.11 12.28 13.66
N ILE A 241 4.71 13.54 13.74
CA ILE A 241 5.56 14.57 14.35
C ILE A 241 5.89 14.19 15.79
N TRP A 242 4.87 13.81 16.57
CA TRP A 242 5.03 13.37 17.95
C TRP A 242 5.94 12.13 18.05
N GLN A 243 5.77 11.14 17.16
CA GLN A 243 6.63 9.95 17.11
C GLN A 243 8.09 10.32 16.85
N TYR A 244 8.39 11.21 15.90
CA TYR A 244 9.75 11.66 15.61
C TYR A 244 10.38 12.50 16.73
N GLU A 245 9.57 13.17 17.54
CA GLU A 245 10.03 13.92 18.71
C GLU A 245 10.36 13.01 19.89
N ASN A 246 9.55 11.98 20.13
CA ASN A 246 9.69 11.09 21.27
C ASN A 246 10.56 9.86 20.99
N PHE A 247 10.72 9.47 19.72
CA PHE A 247 11.54 8.35 19.23
C PHE A 247 12.45 8.82 18.08
N PRO A 248 13.52 9.59 18.38
CA PRO A 248 14.34 10.26 17.34
C PRO A 248 14.97 9.32 16.33
N GLU A 249 15.24 8.06 16.72
CA GLU A 249 15.77 7.00 15.85
C GLU A 249 14.87 6.70 14.65
N LEU A 250 13.56 6.95 14.77
CA LEU A 250 12.61 6.74 13.67
C LEU A 250 12.94 7.60 12.44
N ARG A 251 13.54 8.78 12.64
CA ARG A 251 13.97 9.64 11.53
C ARG A 251 14.97 8.94 10.59
N LYS A 252 15.70 7.96 11.12
CA LYS A 252 16.67 7.18 10.36
C LYS A 252 16.09 5.88 9.83
N ILE A 253 15.35 5.15 10.67
CA ILE A 253 14.89 3.79 10.35
C ILE A 253 13.57 3.77 9.58
N ALA A 254 12.70 4.76 9.81
CA ALA A 254 11.39 4.91 9.16
C ALA A 254 11.16 6.38 8.71
N PRO A 255 11.99 6.91 7.79
CA PRO A 255 11.92 8.34 7.40
C PRO A 255 10.74 8.65 6.48
N ALA A 256 10.03 7.63 6.00
CA ALA A 256 8.93 7.78 5.08
C ALA A 256 7.57 7.74 5.80
N VAL A 257 6.62 8.50 5.27
CA VAL A 257 5.25 8.58 5.78
C VAL A 257 4.28 8.31 4.64
N ALA A 258 3.31 7.42 4.86
CA ALA A 258 2.26 7.14 3.91
C ALA A 258 0.98 7.91 4.31
N PHE A 259 0.33 8.52 3.33
CA PHE A 259 -0.90 9.30 3.54
C PHE A 259 -2.07 8.75 2.74
N HIS A 260 -3.25 8.80 3.36
CA HIS A 260 -4.54 8.65 2.71
C HIS A 260 -5.21 10.02 2.54
N TYR A 261 -6.18 10.11 1.63
CA TYR A 261 -6.80 11.38 1.24
C TYR A 261 -8.32 11.41 1.54
N TYR A 262 -8.77 10.73 2.58
CA TYR A 262 -10.20 10.74 2.92
C TYR A 262 -10.57 11.92 3.82
N ASP A 263 -9.62 12.43 4.63
CA ASP A 263 -9.86 13.50 5.58
C ASP A 263 -8.61 14.39 5.73
N GLY A 264 -8.85 15.70 5.82
CA GLY A 264 -7.81 16.71 5.82
C GLY A 264 -7.28 17.03 4.42
N GLY A 265 -6.48 18.07 4.35
CA GLY A 265 -5.76 18.51 3.15
C GLY A 265 -4.26 18.61 3.44
N ALA A 266 -3.46 18.53 2.38
CA ALA A 266 -2.03 18.79 2.46
C ALA A 266 -1.74 20.29 2.66
#